data_d0692f42cfb42c770c467d79c60746e5
#
_entry.id   d0692f42cfb42c770c467d79c60746e5
#
_cell.length_a   1.000
_cell.length_b   1.000
_cell.length_c   1.000
_cell.angle_alpha   90.00
_cell.angle_beta   90.00
_cell.angle_gamma   90.00
#
_symmetry.space_group_name_H-M   'P 1'
#
loop_
_entity.id
_entity.type
_entity.pdbx_description
1 polymer ?
#
loop_
_entity_poly.entity_id
_entity_poly.type
_entity_poly.pdbx_seq_one_letter_code
_entity_poly.pdbx_strand_id
1 'polypeptide(L)'
;MAERNEMMQQNQKQNIEQKYYYTVMAEQEGMRLDQFLAGELKEHSRSYIQKLIKEGRVTVGDKKEKPGCRLKVEDSVVICVPPLKELEVLPEKMDLDIIYEDEDVILINKPKDMVVHPCPGRYTGTLVNGLLYHCRDNLSGINGVLRPGIVHRIDKDTSGLLMVAKNDLAHESLVNQLVEKTVTRRYIALVHGVIPHDNGTIDAPIGRDPKDRKKMTVIEGGKHAVTHFKVLRRF
;
A
#
# COMPACT_ATOMS: atom_id res chain seq x y z
N MET A 1 -8.56 -22.00 -24.45
CA MET A 1 -7.14 -22.45 -24.57
C MET A 1 -6.23 -21.34 -25.06
N ALA A 2 -6.65 -20.47 -25.98
CA ALA A 2 -5.83 -19.35 -26.46
C ALA A 2 -5.56 -18.28 -25.37
N GLU A 3 -6.57 -17.87 -24.63
CA GLU A 3 -6.44 -16.88 -23.53
C GLU A 3 -5.52 -17.36 -22.40
N ARG A 4 -5.52 -18.65 -22.09
CA ARG A 4 -4.60 -19.24 -21.10
C ARG A 4 -3.15 -19.26 -21.58
N ASN A 5 -2.91 -19.40 -22.89
CA ASN A 5 -1.59 -19.31 -23.49
C ASN A 5 -1.08 -17.86 -23.57
N GLU A 6 -1.95 -16.89 -23.83
CA GLU A 6 -1.58 -15.48 -23.82
C GLU A 6 -1.26 -14.98 -22.41
N MET A 7 -2.02 -15.37 -21.38
CA MET A 7 -1.68 -15.09 -19.98
C MET A 7 -0.36 -15.75 -19.54
N MET A 8 -0.10 -16.99 -19.97
CA MET A 8 1.19 -17.64 -19.69
C MET A 8 2.37 -16.97 -20.42
N GLN A 9 2.17 -16.49 -21.65
CA GLN A 9 3.20 -15.72 -22.38
C GLN A 9 3.42 -14.32 -21.80
N GLN A 10 2.39 -13.65 -21.28
CA GLN A 10 2.52 -12.38 -20.56
C GLN A 10 3.22 -12.57 -19.22
N ASN A 11 2.91 -13.62 -18.46
CA ASN A 11 3.61 -13.94 -17.20
C ASN A 11 5.07 -14.33 -17.40
N GLN A 12 5.42 -15.00 -18.52
CA GLN A 12 6.82 -15.29 -18.83
C GLN A 12 7.64 -14.06 -19.20
N LYS A 13 7.04 -13.04 -19.80
CA LYS A 13 7.71 -11.74 -20.07
C LYS A 13 7.99 -10.92 -18.80
N GLN A 14 7.23 -11.13 -17.73
CA GLN A 14 7.40 -10.39 -16.47
C GLN A 14 8.52 -10.92 -15.57
N ASN A 15 9.05 -12.11 -15.85
CA ASN A 15 10.06 -12.75 -14.99
C ASN A 15 11.51 -12.64 -15.51
N ILE A 16 11.77 -11.76 -16.49
CA ILE A 16 13.10 -11.54 -17.07
C ILE A 16 13.58 -10.14 -16.72
N GLU A 17 14.84 -10.01 -16.27
CA GLU A 17 15.50 -8.71 -16.11
C GLU A 17 15.51 -7.97 -17.44
N GLN A 18 14.93 -6.78 -17.50
CA GLN A 18 14.84 -5.98 -18.72
C GLN A 18 15.96 -4.94 -18.72
N LYS A 19 16.71 -4.87 -19.82
CA LYS A 19 17.76 -3.86 -20.04
C LYS A 19 17.28 -2.86 -21.08
N TYR A 20 17.35 -1.58 -20.72
CA TYR A 20 17.06 -0.48 -21.62
C TYR A 20 18.33 0.33 -21.87
N TYR A 21 18.50 0.80 -23.10
CA TYR A 21 19.65 1.54 -23.58
C TYR A 21 19.16 2.87 -24.14
N TYR A 22 19.73 3.95 -23.68
CA TYR A 22 19.40 5.29 -24.12
C TYR A 22 20.68 6.06 -24.48
N THR A 23 20.56 6.96 -25.45
CA THR A 23 21.59 7.95 -25.76
C THR A 23 21.01 9.34 -25.49
N VAL A 24 21.73 10.16 -24.77
CA VAL A 24 21.29 11.52 -24.40
C VAL A 24 21.37 12.43 -25.62
N MET A 25 20.24 13.03 -26.00
CA MET A 25 20.15 13.98 -27.10
C MET A 25 20.42 15.41 -26.65
N ALA A 26 20.63 16.34 -27.59
CA ALA A 26 20.98 17.73 -27.30
C ALA A 26 19.96 18.45 -26.41
N GLU A 27 18.67 18.21 -26.61
CA GLU A 27 17.59 18.78 -25.78
C GLU A 27 17.55 18.24 -24.33
N GLN A 28 18.22 17.15 -24.06
CA GLN A 28 18.30 16.50 -22.75
C GLN A 28 19.59 16.83 -22.00
N GLU A 29 20.47 17.63 -22.59
CA GLU A 29 21.73 18.04 -21.98
C GLU A 29 21.52 18.75 -20.64
N GLY A 30 22.30 18.40 -19.62
CA GLY A 30 22.18 18.95 -18.28
C GLY A 30 21.01 18.43 -17.46
N MET A 31 20.15 17.58 -18.02
CA MET A 31 19.11 16.91 -17.23
C MET A 31 19.71 16.02 -16.16
N ARG A 32 18.99 15.88 -15.07
CA ARG A 32 19.37 14.92 -14.02
C ARG A 32 19.05 13.51 -14.48
N LEU A 33 19.93 12.56 -14.19
CA LEU A 33 19.79 11.14 -14.53
C LEU A 33 18.43 10.57 -14.08
N ASP A 34 17.98 10.89 -12.84
CA ASP A 34 16.70 10.41 -12.33
C ASP A 34 15.47 11.03 -13.02
N GLN A 35 15.59 12.24 -13.55
CA GLN A 35 14.54 12.90 -14.33
C GLN A 35 14.50 12.39 -15.77
N PHE A 36 15.67 12.26 -16.39
CA PHE A 36 15.79 11.69 -17.72
C PHE A 36 15.14 10.31 -17.80
N LEU A 37 15.57 9.38 -16.95
CA LEU A 37 15.02 8.02 -16.93
C LEU A 37 13.52 7.97 -16.58
N ALA A 38 13.01 8.89 -15.74
CA ALA A 38 11.59 8.96 -15.44
C ALA A 38 10.76 9.49 -16.65
N GLY A 39 11.36 10.24 -17.54
CA GLY A 39 10.75 10.65 -18.80
C GLY A 39 10.68 9.52 -19.82
N GLU A 40 11.74 8.71 -19.90
CA GLU A 40 11.84 7.59 -20.84
C GLU A 40 11.03 6.35 -20.39
N LEU A 41 11.02 6.04 -19.09
CA LEU A 41 10.34 4.88 -18.49
C LEU A 41 9.07 5.32 -17.75
N LYS A 42 8.03 5.71 -18.50
CA LYS A 42 6.79 6.29 -17.96
C LYS A 42 6.00 5.34 -17.03
N GLU A 43 6.17 4.03 -17.19
CA GLU A 43 5.57 2.99 -16.34
C GLU A 43 6.20 2.93 -14.94
N HIS A 44 7.36 3.56 -14.73
CA HIS A 44 8.08 3.54 -13.46
C HIS A 44 8.09 4.90 -12.76
N SER A 45 7.80 4.90 -11.45
CA SER A 45 7.87 6.13 -10.66
C SER A 45 9.32 6.61 -10.51
N ARG A 46 9.53 7.94 -10.46
CA ARG A 46 10.86 8.53 -10.23
C ARG A 46 11.56 8.00 -8.96
N SER A 47 10.80 7.72 -7.90
CA SER A 47 11.34 7.14 -6.67
C SER A 47 11.86 5.72 -6.86
N TYR A 48 11.20 4.93 -7.69
CA TYR A 48 11.68 3.60 -8.07
C TYR A 48 12.96 3.67 -8.90
N ILE A 49 13.03 4.57 -9.88
CA ILE A 49 14.25 4.82 -10.67
C ILE A 49 15.42 5.26 -9.78
N GLN A 50 15.19 6.17 -8.83
CA GLN A 50 16.22 6.56 -7.86
C GLN A 50 16.71 5.39 -7.02
N LYS A 51 15.83 4.44 -6.68
CA LYS A 51 16.22 3.20 -5.99
C LYS A 51 17.12 2.36 -6.87
N LEU A 52 16.77 2.12 -8.15
CA LEU A 52 17.58 1.35 -9.09
C LEU A 52 18.96 1.98 -9.30
N ILE A 53 19.05 3.32 -9.41
CA ILE A 53 20.33 4.03 -9.51
C ILE A 53 21.18 3.78 -8.26
N LYS A 54 20.60 3.91 -7.04
CA LYS A 54 21.32 3.67 -5.77
C LYS A 54 21.78 2.22 -5.62
N GLU A 55 21.04 1.27 -6.16
CA GLU A 55 21.38 -0.15 -6.18
C GLU A 55 22.45 -0.48 -7.25
N GLY A 56 22.89 0.51 -8.01
CA GLY A 56 23.92 0.35 -9.04
C GLY A 56 23.44 -0.40 -10.29
N ARG A 57 22.13 -0.38 -10.55
CA ARG A 57 21.49 -0.97 -11.73
C ARG A 57 21.43 -0.03 -12.93
N VAL A 58 22.03 1.16 -12.79
CA VAL A 58 22.10 2.17 -13.83
C VAL A 58 23.56 2.59 -14.01
N THR A 59 23.98 2.66 -15.26
CA THR A 59 25.30 3.21 -15.64
C THR A 59 25.15 4.33 -16.65
N VAL A 60 26.07 5.28 -16.62
CA VAL A 60 26.30 6.30 -17.66
C VAL A 60 27.68 6.03 -18.24
N GLY A 61 27.73 5.62 -19.48
CA GLY A 61 28.88 4.91 -20.02
C GLY A 61 29.13 3.64 -19.18
N ASP A 62 30.39 3.47 -18.73
CA ASP A 62 30.77 2.33 -17.89
C ASP A 62 30.71 2.62 -16.36
N LYS A 63 30.19 3.79 -15.95
CA LYS A 63 30.25 4.26 -14.56
C LYS A 63 28.89 4.24 -13.89
N LYS A 64 28.87 3.79 -12.64
CA LYS A 64 27.70 3.96 -11.76
C LYS A 64 27.65 5.39 -11.26
N GLU A 65 26.51 6.04 -11.45
CA GLU A 65 26.33 7.45 -11.11
C GLU A 65 25.27 7.64 -10.01
N LYS A 66 25.22 8.85 -9.43
CA LYS A 66 24.19 9.22 -8.45
C LYS A 66 22.92 9.72 -9.17
N PRO A 67 21.72 9.64 -8.54
CA PRO A 67 20.47 10.11 -9.15
C PRO A 67 20.51 11.56 -9.68
N GLY A 68 21.31 12.41 -9.03
CA GLY A 68 21.48 13.82 -9.41
C GLY A 68 22.54 14.10 -10.46
N CYS A 69 23.22 13.08 -11.02
CA CYS A 69 24.21 13.26 -12.08
C CYS A 69 23.61 14.05 -13.23
N ARG A 70 24.36 15.03 -13.75
CA ARG A 70 24.00 15.82 -14.93
C ARG A 70 24.52 15.12 -16.17
N LEU A 71 23.61 14.82 -17.08
CA LEU A 71 23.92 14.13 -18.32
C LEU A 71 24.51 15.10 -19.36
N LYS A 72 25.35 14.57 -20.24
CA LYS A 72 25.96 15.28 -21.40
C LYS A 72 25.40 14.68 -22.68
N VAL A 73 25.43 15.45 -23.75
CA VAL A 73 25.10 14.95 -25.09
C VAL A 73 25.98 13.73 -25.39
N GLU A 74 25.39 12.71 -26.03
CA GLU A 74 25.99 11.42 -26.37
C GLU A 74 26.32 10.49 -25.19
N ASP A 75 25.98 10.87 -23.95
CA ASP A 75 26.09 9.92 -22.84
C ASP A 75 25.21 8.68 -23.12
N SER A 76 25.83 7.50 -23.02
CA SER A 76 25.13 6.22 -23.10
C SER A 76 24.62 5.84 -21.71
N VAL A 77 23.30 5.76 -21.53
CA VAL A 77 22.67 5.39 -20.27
C VAL A 77 22.07 3.99 -20.39
N VAL A 78 22.49 3.08 -19.52
CA VAL A 78 21.95 1.72 -19.43
C VAL A 78 21.25 1.54 -18.10
N ILE A 79 20.03 1.04 -18.12
CA ILE A 79 19.28 0.68 -16.91
C ILE A 79 18.82 -0.77 -16.97
N CYS A 80 19.09 -1.52 -15.89
CA CYS A 80 18.62 -2.88 -15.67
C CYS A 80 17.42 -2.84 -14.72
N VAL A 81 16.23 -3.11 -15.23
CA VAL A 81 15.01 -3.22 -14.44
C VAL A 81 14.82 -4.68 -14.05
N PRO A 82 14.92 -5.03 -12.76
CA PRO A 82 14.69 -6.40 -12.33
C PRO A 82 13.24 -6.80 -12.57
N PRO A 83 12.95 -8.09 -12.76
CA PRO A 83 11.58 -8.56 -12.83
C PRO A 83 10.82 -8.13 -11.59
N LEU A 84 9.55 -7.79 -11.76
CA LEU A 84 8.67 -7.56 -10.64
C LEU A 84 8.65 -8.85 -9.81
N LYS A 85 9.27 -8.82 -8.63
CA LYS A 85 8.99 -9.86 -7.63
C LYS A 85 7.53 -9.70 -7.26
N GLU A 86 6.69 -10.57 -7.78
CA GLU A 86 5.37 -10.75 -7.21
C GLU A 86 5.58 -11.04 -5.72
N LEU A 87 5.09 -10.13 -4.89
CA LEU A 87 5.08 -10.35 -3.46
C LEU A 87 4.04 -11.45 -3.20
N GLU A 88 4.49 -12.68 -3.19
CA GLU A 88 3.65 -13.78 -2.74
C GLU A 88 3.37 -13.59 -1.26
N VAL A 89 2.12 -13.39 -0.94
CA VAL A 89 1.66 -13.41 0.45
C VAL A 89 1.34 -14.85 0.80
N LEU A 90 2.23 -15.47 1.55
CA LEU A 90 2.09 -16.87 1.91
C LEU A 90 1.07 -17.05 3.04
N PRO A 91 0.21 -18.08 2.97
CA PRO A 91 -0.65 -18.47 4.08
C PRO A 91 0.16 -18.86 5.32
N GLU A 92 -0.22 -18.34 6.48
CA GLU A 92 0.40 -18.70 7.75
C GLU A 92 -0.65 -19.20 8.75
N LYS A 93 -0.37 -20.31 9.42
CA LYS A 93 -1.23 -20.79 10.51
C LYS A 93 -1.12 -19.82 11.69
N MET A 94 -2.22 -19.12 11.95
CA MET A 94 -2.34 -18.14 13.02
C MET A 94 -3.63 -18.38 13.81
N ASP A 95 -3.60 -18.08 15.09
CA ASP A 95 -4.81 -18.08 15.92
C ASP A 95 -5.54 -16.73 15.71
N LEU A 96 -6.64 -16.76 14.95
CA LEU A 96 -7.47 -15.60 14.66
C LEU A 96 -8.68 -15.60 15.58
N ASP A 97 -8.87 -14.50 16.33
CA ASP A 97 -10.04 -14.29 17.17
C ASP A 97 -11.25 -13.95 16.29
N ILE A 98 -11.92 -14.99 15.76
CA ILE A 98 -13.08 -14.88 14.89
C ILE A 98 -14.34 -14.74 15.75
N ILE A 99 -14.99 -13.57 15.63
CA ILE A 99 -16.22 -13.25 16.37
C ILE A 99 -17.47 -13.77 15.66
N TYR A 100 -17.42 -13.76 14.31
CA TYR A 100 -18.49 -14.21 13.45
C TYR A 100 -17.94 -14.66 12.11
N GLU A 101 -18.50 -15.70 11.53
CA GLU A 101 -18.20 -16.16 10.18
C GLU A 101 -19.42 -16.82 9.55
N ASP A 102 -19.69 -16.51 8.29
CA ASP A 102 -20.64 -17.20 7.42
C ASP A 102 -20.03 -17.45 6.03
N GLU A 103 -20.87 -17.65 5.00
CA GLU A 103 -20.41 -17.89 3.62
C GLU A 103 -19.88 -16.62 2.96
N ASP A 104 -20.28 -15.44 3.42
CA ASP A 104 -20.03 -14.15 2.80
C ASP A 104 -18.97 -13.32 3.52
N VAL A 105 -18.94 -13.35 4.86
CA VAL A 105 -18.10 -12.46 5.66
C VAL A 105 -17.45 -13.16 6.85
N ILE A 106 -16.31 -12.60 7.25
CA ILE A 106 -15.67 -12.90 8.54
C ILE A 106 -15.54 -11.60 9.32
N LEU A 107 -15.89 -11.66 10.61
CA LEU A 107 -15.65 -10.57 11.56
C LEU A 107 -14.58 -11.01 12.55
N ILE A 108 -13.46 -10.30 12.57
CA ILE A 108 -12.29 -10.65 13.38
C ILE A 108 -12.04 -9.55 14.41
N ASN A 109 -11.78 -9.95 15.66
CA ASN A 109 -11.23 -9.06 16.66
C ASN A 109 -9.70 -9.02 16.52
N LYS A 110 -9.19 -8.08 15.73
CA LYS A 110 -7.76 -7.95 15.48
C LYS A 110 -7.02 -7.54 16.76
N PRO A 111 -5.99 -8.28 17.19
CA PRO A 111 -5.18 -7.86 18.33
C PRO A 111 -4.34 -6.60 17.99
N LYS A 112 -3.88 -5.89 19.01
CA LYS A 112 -2.81 -4.89 18.85
C LYS A 112 -1.53 -5.55 18.32
N ASP A 113 -0.62 -4.78 17.77
CA ASP A 113 0.66 -5.22 17.16
C ASP A 113 0.52 -6.01 15.85
N MET A 114 -0.68 -6.36 15.41
CA MET A 114 -0.91 -7.04 14.15
C MET A 114 -1.15 -6.05 13.03
N VAL A 115 -0.34 -6.15 11.97
CA VAL A 115 -0.53 -5.41 10.70
C VAL A 115 -1.60 -6.13 9.88
N VAL A 116 -2.48 -5.36 9.23
CA VAL A 116 -3.58 -5.96 8.44
C VAL A 116 -3.06 -6.64 7.17
N HIS A 117 -2.18 -6.00 6.41
CA HIS A 117 -1.66 -6.52 5.14
C HIS A 117 -0.16 -6.29 5.02
N PRO A 118 0.55 -7.10 4.22
CA PRO A 118 1.98 -6.97 4.02
C PRO A 118 2.39 -5.57 3.58
N CYS A 119 3.50 -5.09 4.12
CA CYS A 119 4.08 -3.79 3.80
C CYS A 119 5.61 -3.86 3.86
N PRO A 120 6.33 -2.87 3.30
CA PRO A 120 7.79 -2.82 3.39
C PRO A 120 8.30 -3.01 4.82
N GLY A 121 9.12 -4.05 5.03
CA GLY A 121 9.66 -4.43 6.33
C GLY A 121 8.79 -5.40 7.15
N ARG A 122 7.59 -5.75 6.69
CA ARG A 122 6.74 -6.78 7.31
C ARG A 122 5.88 -7.50 6.26
N TYR A 123 6.36 -8.66 5.82
CA TYR A 123 5.72 -9.48 4.79
C TYR A 123 5.04 -10.73 5.34
N THR A 124 5.28 -11.06 6.60
CA THR A 124 4.79 -12.22 7.35
C THR A 124 4.12 -11.78 8.64
N GLY A 125 3.35 -12.67 9.26
CA GLY A 125 2.64 -12.40 10.51
C GLY A 125 1.59 -11.30 10.39
N THR A 126 1.02 -11.08 9.21
CA THR A 126 -0.06 -10.12 9.01
C THR A 126 -1.42 -10.81 9.05
N LEU A 127 -2.48 -10.05 9.28
CA LEU A 127 -3.83 -10.60 9.26
C LEU A 127 -4.14 -11.33 7.95
N VAL A 128 -3.68 -10.79 6.81
CA VAL A 128 -3.87 -11.42 5.48
C VAL A 128 -3.19 -12.77 5.40
N ASN A 129 -1.98 -12.96 5.97
CA ASN A 129 -1.34 -14.28 6.01
C ASN A 129 -2.21 -15.31 6.77
N GLY A 130 -2.78 -14.92 7.90
CA GLY A 130 -3.69 -15.78 8.68
C GLY A 130 -4.99 -16.06 7.94
N LEU A 131 -5.58 -15.06 7.30
CA LEU A 131 -6.81 -15.21 6.50
C LEU A 131 -6.61 -16.16 5.32
N LEU A 132 -5.51 -16.05 4.59
CA LEU A 132 -5.18 -16.96 3.50
C LEU A 132 -5.08 -18.41 3.97
N TYR A 133 -4.55 -18.64 5.18
CA TYR A 133 -4.50 -19.98 5.76
C TYR A 133 -5.88 -20.48 6.17
N HIS A 134 -6.69 -19.62 6.82
CA HIS A 134 -8.01 -19.97 7.34
C HIS A 134 -9.02 -20.20 6.21
N CYS A 135 -9.12 -19.26 5.27
CA CYS A 135 -10.14 -19.27 4.21
C CYS A 135 -9.70 -20.02 2.96
N ARG A 136 -8.39 -20.33 2.81
CA ARG A 136 -7.82 -20.90 1.59
C ARG A 136 -8.22 -20.06 0.36
N ASP A 137 -9.01 -20.64 -0.56
CA ASP A 137 -9.42 -19.99 -1.81
C ASP A 137 -10.69 -19.14 -1.67
N ASN A 138 -11.29 -19.09 -0.46
CA ASN A 138 -12.54 -18.39 -0.19
C ASN A 138 -12.30 -16.99 0.37
N LEU A 139 -11.67 -16.12 -0.42
CA LEU A 139 -11.54 -14.69 -0.15
C LEU A 139 -11.78 -13.90 -1.43
N SER A 140 -12.45 -12.75 -1.33
CA SER A 140 -12.62 -11.86 -2.47
C SER A 140 -11.27 -11.42 -3.05
N GLY A 141 -11.13 -11.54 -4.36
CA GLY A 141 -9.93 -11.17 -5.12
C GLY A 141 -9.88 -9.71 -5.59
N ILE A 142 -10.93 -8.90 -5.38
CA ILE A 142 -11.08 -7.55 -5.94
C ILE A 142 -9.86 -6.65 -5.66
N ASN A 143 -9.29 -6.72 -4.44
CA ASN A 143 -8.12 -5.92 -4.07
C ASN A 143 -6.77 -6.61 -4.38
N GLY A 144 -6.79 -7.67 -5.19
CA GLY A 144 -5.62 -8.41 -5.63
C GLY A 144 -4.93 -9.22 -4.53
N VAL A 145 -3.83 -9.87 -4.88
CA VAL A 145 -3.11 -10.85 -4.05
C VAL A 145 -2.63 -10.28 -2.70
N LEU A 146 -2.36 -8.98 -2.62
CA LEU A 146 -1.84 -8.36 -1.41
C LEU A 146 -2.91 -8.03 -0.37
N ARG A 147 -4.19 -8.00 -0.75
CA ARG A 147 -5.30 -7.58 0.12
C ARG A 147 -6.58 -8.36 -0.11
N PRO A 148 -6.53 -9.68 -0.23
CA PRO A 148 -7.74 -10.47 -0.51
C PRO A 148 -8.75 -10.28 0.62
N GLY A 149 -10.00 -9.99 0.25
CA GLY A 149 -11.11 -9.80 1.18
C GLY A 149 -11.08 -8.55 2.06
N ILE A 150 -10.03 -7.74 2.02
CA ILE A 150 -9.85 -6.57 2.91
C ILE A 150 -10.64 -5.37 2.38
N VAL A 151 -11.71 -4.99 3.04
CA VAL A 151 -12.56 -3.83 2.69
C VAL A 151 -12.22 -2.56 3.48
N HIS A 152 -11.63 -2.69 4.67
CA HIS A 152 -11.11 -1.58 5.47
C HIS A 152 -9.94 -2.02 6.33
N ARG A 153 -9.32 -1.06 7.02
CA ARG A 153 -8.20 -1.35 7.91
C ARG A 153 -8.24 -0.51 9.17
N ILE A 154 -7.67 -1.03 10.23
CA ILE A 154 -7.29 -0.30 11.42
C ILE A 154 -5.77 -0.36 11.59
N ASP A 155 -5.20 0.54 12.37
CA ASP A 155 -3.75 0.62 12.53
C ASP A 155 -3.19 -0.60 13.28
N LYS A 156 -1.87 -0.81 13.17
CA LYS A 156 -1.16 -1.91 13.81
C LYS A 156 -1.49 -2.02 15.30
N ASP A 157 -1.41 -0.90 16.00
CA ASP A 157 -1.56 -0.84 17.46
C ASP A 157 -3.01 -0.64 17.92
N THR A 158 -3.94 -0.55 16.98
CA THR A 158 -5.39 -0.54 17.25
C THR A 158 -5.91 -1.97 17.27
N SER A 159 -6.56 -2.36 18.35
CA SER A 159 -7.33 -3.61 18.45
C SER A 159 -8.80 -3.38 18.10
N GLY A 160 -9.53 -4.44 17.78
CA GLY A 160 -10.96 -4.39 17.56
C GLY A 160 -11.42 -5.02 16.25
N LEU A 161 -12.71 -4.82 15.97
CA LEU A 161 -13.41 -5.53 14.90
C LEU A 161 -12.98 -5.07 13.51
N LEU A 162 -12.73 -6.04 12.64
CA LEU A 162 -12.41 -5.86 11.24
C LEU A 162 -13.25 -6.82 10.41
N MET A 163 -13.91 -6.28 9.38
CA MET A 163 -14.74 -7.03 8.45
C MET A 163 -13.90 -7.49 7.26
N VAL A 164 -14.08 -8.73 6.84
CA VAL A 164 -13.42 -9.35 5.71
C VAL A 164 -14.45 -9.99 4.80
N ALA A 165 -14.36 -9.77 3.51
CA ALA A 165 -15.26 -10.35 2.52
C ALA A 165 -14.71 -11.68 1.99
N LYS A 166 -15.53 -12.73 1.99
CA LYS A 166 -15.16 -14.05 1.46
C LYS A 166 -15.40 -14.17 -0.05
N ASN A 167 -16.27 -13.33 -0.60
CA ASN A 167 -16.56 -13.30 -2.04
C ASN A 167 -16.71 -11.85 -2.54
N ASP A 168 -16.79 -11.69 -3.85
CA ASP A 168 -16.79 -10.38 -4.50
C ASP A 168 -18.10 -9.61 -4.27
N LEU A 169 -19.24 -10.29 -4.17
CA LEU A 169 -20.52 -9.65 -3.88
C LEU A 169 -20.53 -9.02 -2.47
N ALA A 170 -20.06 -9.76 -1.48
CA ALA A 170 -19.90 -9.26 -0.13
C ALA A 170 -18.89 -8.09 -0.08
N HIS A 171 -17.81 -8.19 -0.86
CA HIS A 171 -16.80 -7.13 -0.95
C HIS A 171 -17.41 -5.82 -1.44
N GLU A 172 -18.10 -5.84 -2.58
CA GLU A 172 -18.76 -4.66 -3.14
C GLU A 172 -19.80 -4.08 -2.20
N SER A 173 -20.64 -4.94 -1.59
CA SER A 173 -21.65 -4.53 -0.60
C SER A 173 -21.02 -3.82 0.59
N LEU A 174 -19.98 -4.40 1.21
CA LEU A 174 -19.30 -3.82 2.36
C LEU A 174 -18.58 -2.51 2.00
N VAL A 175 -17.94 -2.43 0.83
CA VAL A 175 -17.28 -1.21 0.36
C VAL A 175 -18.30 -0.09 0.17
N ASN A 176 -19.45 -0.37 -0.46
CA ASN A 176 -20.51 0.61 -0.66
C ASN A 176 -21.04 1.13 0.67
N GLN A 177 -21.32 0.26 1.64
CA GLN A 177 -21.76 0.65 2.99
C GLN A 177 -20.70 1.52 3.70
N LEU A 178 -19.40 1.23 3.52
CA LEU A 178 -18.32 2.04 4.09
C LEU A 178 -18.21 3.43 3.43
N VAL A 179 -18.44 3.52 2.12
CA VAL A 179 -18.43 4.77 1.34
C VAL A 179 -19.65 5.63 1.72
N GLU A 180 -20.83 5.03 1.78
CA GLU A 180 -22.09 5.68 2.17
C GLU A 180 -22.16 5.99 3.66
N LYS A 181 -21.19 5.51 4.45
CA LYS A 181 -21.12 5.67 5.90
C LYS A 181 -22.32 5.07 6.66
N THR A 182 -22.96 4.06 6.11
CA THR A 182 -24.05 3.31 6.77
C THR A 182 -23.50 2.36 7.84
N VAL A 183 -22.23 1.92 7.70
CA VAL A 183 -21.52 1.20 8.76
C VAL A 183 -21.11 2.16 9.87
N THR A 184 -21.62 1.93 11.07
CA THR A 184 -21.25 2.70 12.27
C THR A 184 -19.87 2.28 12.76
N ARG A 185 -18.91 3.21 12.72
CA ARG A 185 -17.55 3.02 13.24
C ARG A 185 -17.42 3.66 14.61
N ARG A 186 -17.25 2.86 15.65
CA ARG A 186 -17.10 3.32 17.03
C ARG A 186 -15.76 2.85 17.59
N TYR A 187 -15.03 3.77 18.22
CA TYR A 187 -13.75 3.53 18.85
C TYR A 187 -13.75 4.00 20.29
N ILE A 188 -12.96 3.34 21.13
CA ILE A 188 -12.60 3.86 22.45
C ILE A 188 -11.12 4.25 22.38
N ALA A 189 -10.79 5.46 22.80
CA ALA A 189 -9.43 5.97 22.76
C ALA A 189 -9.06 6.67 24.07
N LEU A 190 -7.84 6.44 24.55
CA LEU A 190 -7.20 7.27 25.56
C LEU A 190 -6.45 8.39 24.87
N VAL A 191 -6.71 9.64 25.23
CA VAL A 191 -6.09 10.81 24.61
C VAL A 191 -5.27 11.60 25.61
N HIS A 192 -4.28 12.34 25.13
CA HIS A 192 -3.49 13.24 25.95
C HIS A 192 -4.29 14.53 26.28
N GLY A 193 -4.12 15.01 27.50
CA GLY A 193 -4.78 16.22 27.98
C GLY A 193 -6.23 15.98 28.42
N VAL A 194 -6.88 17.02 28.88
CA VAL A 194 -8.26 16.98 29.38
C VAL A 194 -9.17 17.69 28.39
N ILE A 195 -10.10 16.96 27.82
CA ILE A 195 -11.15 17.53 26.96
C ILE A 195 -12.19 18.21 27.88
N PRO A 196 -12.44 19.53 27.71
CA PRO A 196 -13.30 20.26 28.63
C PRO A 196 -14.79 19.94 28.47
N HIS A 197 -15.22 19.54 27.27
CA HIS A 197 -16.61 19.24 26.93
C HIS A 197 -16.89 17.73 26.96
N ASP A 198 -18.09 17.34 27.39
CA ASP A 198 -18.44 15.91 27.47
C ASP A 198 -18.70 15.26 26.11
N ASN A 199 -19.06 16.05 25.12
CA ASN A 199 -19.25 15.60 23.75
C ASN A 199 -18.93 16.74 22.78
N GLY A 200 -18.72 16.40 21.51
CA GLY A 200 -18.45 17.38 20.48
C GLY A 200 -18.21 16.76 19.11
N THR A 201 -17.96 17.64 18.16
CA THR A 201 -17.62 17.27 16.78
C THR A 201 -16.34 17.98 16.39
N ILE A 202 -15.40 17.21 15.84
CA ILE A 202 -14.19 17.73 15.21
C ILE A 202 -14.41 17.61 13.70
N ASP A 203 -14.48 18.75 13.03
CA ASP A 203 -14.57 18.83 11.56
C ASP A 203 -13.34 19.57 11.07
N ALA A 204 -12.36 18.81 10.56
CA ALA A 204 -11.09 19.37 10.14
C ALA A 204 -10.40 18.49 9.09
N PRO A 205 -9.71 19.10 8.11
CA PRO A 205 -8.95 18.36 7.11
C PRO A 205 -7.70 17.73 7.73
N ILE A 206 -7.47 16.45 7.43
CA ILE A 206 -6.33 15.68 7.97
C ILE A 206 -5.40 15.27 6.84
N GLY A 207 -4.10 15.44 7.04
CA GLY A 207 -3.04 15.04 6.15
C GLY A 207 -1.78 14.60 6.88
N ARG A 208 -0.76 14.20 6.11
CA ARG A 208 0.55 13.85 6.66
C ARG A 208 1.24 15.09 7.21
N ASP A 209 1.77 14.99 8.44
CA ASP A 209 2.57 16.05 9.03
C ASP A 209 3.80 16.34 8.14
N PRO A 210 4.03 17.59 7.73
CA PRO A 210 5.16 17.94 6.87
C PRO A 210 6.53 17.77 7.56
N LYS A 211 6.56 17.84 8.90
CA LYS A 211 7.78 17.70 9.70
C LYS A 211 8.05 16.24 10.09
N ASP A 212 6.99 15.48 10.39
CA ASP A 212 7.08 14.07 10.74
C ASP A 212 6.07 13.24 9.93
N ARG A 213 6.49 12.73 8.78
CA ARG A 213 5.63 11.96 7.87
C ARG A 213 5.05 10.66 8.46
N LYS A 214 5.46 10.27 9.66
CA LYS A 214 4.84 9.14 10.37
C LYS A 214 3.55 9.55 11.08
N LYS A 215 3.34 10.85 11.31
CA LYS A 215 2.17 11.41 11.97
C LYS A 215 1.14 11.94 10.98
N MET A 216 -0.10 12.00 11.44
CA MET A 216 -1.18 12.72 10.80
C MET A 216 -1.46 13.98 11.61
N THR A 217 -1.82 15.06 10.92
CA THR A 217 -2.16 16.34 11.56
C THR A 217 -3.29 17.02 10.82
N VAL A 218 -3.93 17.98 11.48
CA VAL A 218 -4.83 18.93 10.80
C VAL A 218 -3.98 19.86 9.95
N ILE A 219 -4.25 19.89 8.64
CA ILE A 219 -3.48 20.68 7.68
C ILE A 219 -4.36 21.12 6.52
N GLU A 220 -4.14 22.34 6.05
CA GLU A 220 -4.78 22.87 4.85
C GLU A 220 -4.46 22.00 3.62
N GLY A 221 -5.46 21.74 2.78
CA GLY A 221 -5.34 20.79 1.65
C GLY A 221 -5.37 19.31 2.05
N GLY A 222 -5.53 19.00 3.34
CA GLY A 222 -5.75 17.65 3.83
C GLY A 222 -7.11 17.07 3.42
N LYS A 223 -7.32 15.79 3.64
CA LYS A 223 -8.60 15.12 3.37
C LYS A 223 -9.63 15.51 4.44
N HIS A 224 -10.81 15.98 4.02
CA HIS A 224 -11.92 16.28 4.91
C HIS A 224 -12.26 15.09 5.82
N ALA A 225 -12.36 15.35 7.13
CA ALA A 225 -12.64 14.33 8.14
C ALA A 225 -13.51 14.90 9.26
N VAL A 226 -14.54 14.16 9.62
CA VAL A 226 -15.45 14.49 10.72
C VAL A 226 -15.41 13.37 11.75
N THR A 227 -15.23 13.73 13.01
CA THR A 227 -15.24 12.81 14.14
C THR A 227 -16.13 13.36 15.23
N HIS A 228 -17.15 12.59 15.60
CA HIS A 228 -17.97 12.88 16.79
C HIS A 228 -17.37 12.17 18.00
N PHE A 229 -17.28 12.83 19.13
CA PHE A 229 -16.76 12.22 20.35
C PHE A 229 -17.71 12.38 21.54
N LYS A 230 -17.61 11.43 22.46
CA LYS A 230 -18.21 11.51 23.79
C LYS A 230 -17.17 11.11 24.82
N VAL A 231 -16.91 11.95 25.82
CA VAL A 231 -16.02 11.64 26.93
C VAL A 231 -16.69 10.63 27.85
N LEU A 232 -16.04 9.51 28.04
CA LEU A 232 -16.51 8.45 28.94
C LEU A 232 -15.97 8.63 30.36
N ARG A 233 -14.69 9.09 30.46
CA ARG A 233 -14.01 9.28 31.75
C ARG A 233 -12.86 10.26 31.60
N ARG A 234 -12.61 11.02 32.68
CA ARG A 234 -11.41 11.89 32.87
C ARG A 234 -10.59 11.33 34.03
N PHE A 235 -9.27 11.42 33.89
CA PHE A 235 -8.33 10.93 34.92
C PHE A 235 -7.53 12.08 35.47
#